data_5212930a8bb1d62caaa9f27c0642fed1
#
_entry.id   5212930a8bb1d62caaa9f27c0642fed1
#
_cell.length_a   1.000
_cell.length_b   1.000
_cell.length_c   1.000
_cell.angle_alpha   90.00
_cell.angle_beta   90.00
_cell.angle_gamma   90.00
#
_symmetry.space_group_name_H-M   'P 1'
#
loop_
_entity.id
_entity.type
_entity.pdbx_description
1 polymer ?
#
loop_
_entity_poly.entity_id
_entity_poly.type
_entity_poly.pdbx_seq_one_letter_code
_entity_poly.pdbx_strand_id
1 'polypeptide(L)'
;ILDKLKTYLLSVVLGFVIMGSILYFFDKAAELAWLYAWLLVFIFIVAAPPIFTTFISPLFNKFTPLPEGELKDAIQQYAQKVAFPLTDLFIMDGSKRSSHSNAYFSGFGRKKRIVLFDTLIEKHSVDELVAIIAHEVGHYKKKHVFKGMVISILHTGLLFYLLSFFIDNRSLFQAFGMDEVDHVRIYAGFVFFGVLYSPIEFVLSVAMHHLSRKHEYQADAYAVETLGLADSLILGLKKLSVANLGNLTPHPVNVFLNYSHPPVLERISAMRDISIAER
;
A
#
# COMPACT_ATOMS: atom_id res chain seq x y z
N ILE A 1 -19.66 -6.65 -14.60
CA ILE A 1 -20.04 -7.99 -14.10
C ILE A 1 -18.84 -8.92 -14.15
N LEU A 2 -18.18 -9.06 -15.32
CA LEU A 2 -17.04 -9.98 -15.48
C LEU A 2 -15.89 -9.71 -14.51
N ASP A 3 -15.52 -8.44 -14.28
CA ASP A 3 -14.45 -8.08 -13.33
C ASP A 3 -14.83 -8.46 -11.90
N LYS A 4 -16.10 -8.28 -11.50
CA LYS A 4 -16.56 -8.73 -10.17
C LYS A 4 -16.46 -10.25 -10.01
N LEU A 5 -16.80 -11.01 -11.07
CA LEU A 5 -16.67 -12.46 -11.06
C LEU A 5 -15.21 -12.91 -10.94
N LYS A 6 -14.30 -12.29 -11.72
CA LYS A 6 -12.85 -12.54 -11.61
C LYS A 6 -12.32 -12.22 -10.21
N THR A 7 -12.71 -11.06 -9.65
CA THR A 7 -12.31 -10.66 -8.28
C THR A 7 -12.81 -11.68 -7.26
N TYR A 8 -14.08 -12.09 -7.36
CA TYR A 8 -14.64 -13.07 -6.45
C TYR A 8 -13.94 -14.42 -6.54
N LEU A 9 -13.72 -14.94 -7.73
CA LEU A 9 -13.00 -16.19 -7.96
C LEU A 9 -11.56 -16.12 -7.39
N LEU A 10 -10.85 -15.04 -7.68
CA LEU A 10 -9.49 -14.81 -7.17
C LEU A 10 -9.47 -14.76 -5.63
N SER A 11 -10.43 -14.03 -5.03
CA SER A 11 -10.53 -13.92 -3.57
C SER A 11 -10.83 -15.26 -2.90
N VAL A 12 -11.72 -16.07 -3.50
CA VAL A 12 -12.04 -17.41 -2.99
C VAL A 12 -10.81 -18.33 -3.08
N VAL A 13 -10.13 -18.34 -4.22
CA VAL A 13 -8.95 -19.20 -4.41
C VAL A 13 -7.81 -18.79 -3.47
N LEU A 14 -7.46 -17.51 -3.41
CA LEU A 14 -6.39 -17.02 -2.54
C LEU A 14 -6.76 -17.18 -1.05
N GLY A 15 -7.99 -16.84 -0.69
CA GLY A 15 -8.50 -16.97 0.67
C GLY A 15 -8.50 -18.42 1.13
N PHE A 16 -8.95 -19.35 0.29
CA PHE A 16 -8.91 -20.78 0.59
C PHE A 16 -7.47 -21.30 0.75
N VAL A 17 -6.59 -20.96 -0.16
CA VAL A 17 -5.19 -21.40 -0.10
C VAL A 17 -4.50 -20.87 1.16
N ILE A 18 -4.61 -19.56 1.43
CA ILE A 18 -3.91 -18.95 2.56
C ILE A 18 -4.55 -19.36 3.88
N MET A 19 -5.86 -19.13 4.06
CA MET A 19 -6.54 -19.42 5.31
C MET A 19 -6.62 -20.94 5.59
N GLY A 20 -6.89 -21.74 4.56
CA GLY A 20 -6.90 -23.20 4.67
C GLY A 20 -5.54 -23.75 5.10
N SER A 21 -4.44 -23.23 4.55
CA SER A 21 -3.08 -23.63 4.96
C SER A 21 -2.79 -23.21 6.40
N ILE A 22 -3.16 -21.99 6.79
CA ILE A 22 -2.97 -21.51 8.16
C ILE A 22 -3.74 -22.38 9.15
N LEU A 23 -5.02 -22.65 8.90
CA LEU A 23 -5.85 -23.52 9.74
C LEU A 23 -5.25 -24.94 9.82
N TYR A 24 -4.79 -25.49 8.70
CA TYR A 24 -4.13 -26.78 8.64
C TYR A 24 -2.86 -26.81 9.50
N PHE A 25 -2.02 -25.77 9.46
CA PHE A 25 -0.82 -25.71 10.30
C PHE A 25 -1.17 -25.71 11.79
N PHE A 26 -2.15 -24.92 12.20
CA PHE A 26 -2.59 -24.90 13.61
C PHE A 26 -3.28 -26.19 14.05
N ASP A 27 -3.89 -26.96 13.13
CA ASP A 27 -4.46 -28.29 13.43
C ASP A 27 -3.40 -29.41 13.52
N LYS A 28 -2.32 -29.33 12.74
CA LYS A 28 -1.38 -30.44 12.56
C LYS A 28 0.04 -30.21 13.08
N ALA A 29 0.50 -28.96 13.15
CA ALA A 29 1.92 -28.67 13.41
C ALA A 29 2.24 -28.31 14.88
N ALA A 30 1.27 -28.42 15.78
CA ALA A 30 1.43 -28.17 17.21
C ALA A 30 2.23 -26.88 17.51
N GLU A 31 3.33 -26.97 18.27
CA GLU A 31 4.13 -25.83 18.72
C GLU A 31 4.73 -24.99 17.59
N LEU A 32 4.97 -25.55 16.40
CA LEU A 32 5.55 -24.85 15.25
C LEU A 32 4.51 -24.25 14.30
N ALA A 33 3.20 -24.39 14.60
CA ALA A 33 2.13 -23.93 13.75
C ALA A 33 2.24 -22.42 13.41
N TRP A 34 2.52 -21.59 14.42
CA TRP A 34 2.70 -20.16 14.26
C TRP A 34 3.85 -19.81 13.31
N LEU A 35 4.95 -20.56 13.37
CA LEU A 35 6.11 -20.34 12.52
C LEU A 35 5.80 -20.66 11.06
N TYR A 36 5.11 -21.79 10.79
CA TYR A 36 4.71 -22.16 9.42
C TYR A 36 3.68 -21.17 8.85
N ALA A 37 2.71 -20.74 9.66
CA ALA A 37 1.74 -19.72 9.26
C ALA A 37 2.45 -18.39 8.95
N TRP A 38 3.38 -17.96 9.80
CA TRP A 38 4.18 -16.77 9.55
C TRP A 38 5.05 -16.87 8.29
N LEU A 39 5.74 -18.00 8.08
CA LEU A 39 6.55 -18.21 6.88
C LEU A 39 5.69 -18.17 5.60
N LEU A 40 4.49 -18.74 5.62
CA LEU A 40 3.55 -18.65 4.51
C LEU A 40 3.18 -17.20 4.21
N VAL A 41 2.81 -16.43 5.24
CA VAL A 41 2.44 -15.02 5.10
C VAL A 41 3.65 -14.17 4.72
N PHE A 42 4.84 -14.45 5.24
CA PHE A 42 6.09 -13.82 4.81
C PHE A 42 6.33 -14.00 3.31
N ILE A 43 6.22 -15.23 2.80
CA ILE A 43 6.36 -15.52 1.37
C ILE A 43 5.30 -14.72 0.58
N PHE A 44 4.08 -14.68 1.07
CA PHE A 44 2.99 -13.93 0.43
C PHE A 44 3.28 -12.42 0.41
N ILE A 45 3.71 -11.81 1.52
CA ILE A 45 4.06 -10.37 1.60
C ILE A 45 5.13 -10.01 0.58
N VAL A 46 6.15 -10.86 0.40
CA VAL A 46 7.25 -10.61 -0.54
C VAL A 46 6.83 -10.88 -1.99
N ALA A 47 6.06 -11.93 -2.24
CA ALA A 47 5.69 -12.38 -3.57
C ALA A 47 4.46 -11.66 -4.14
N ALA A 48 3.52 -11.21 -3.31
CA ALA A 48 2.26 -10.62 -3.77
C ALA A 48 2.45 -9.36 -4.64
N PRO A 49 3.29 -8.36 -4.29
CA PRO A 49 3.45 -7.16 -5.11
C PRO A 49 3.90 -7.46 -6.55
N PRO A 50 4.97 -8.24 -6.80
CA PRO A 50 5.38 -8.58 -8.17
C PRO A 50 4.36 -9.47 -8.90
N ILE A 51 3.73 -10.42 -8.20
CA ILE A 51 2.67 -11.25 -8.79
C ILE A 51 1.47 -10.38 -9.19
N PHE A 52 1.05 -9.49 -8.32
CA PHE A 52 -0.07 -8.60 -8.59
C PHE A 52 0.18 -7.74 -9.83
N THR A 53 1.33 -7.07 -9.91
CA THR A 53 1.63 -6.15 -11.02
C THR A 53 1.89 -6.87 -12.33
N THR A 54 2.43 -8.10 -12.31
CA THR A 54 2.80 -8.84 -13.51
C THR A 54 1.69 -9.72 -14.05
N PHE A 55 0.88 -10.33 -13.18
CA PHE A 55 -0.11 -11.33 -13.57
C PHE A 55 -1.55 -10.91 -13.26
N ILE A 56 -1.81 -10.35 -12.06
CA ILE A 56 -3.17 -10.07 -11.63
C ILE A 56 -3.69 -8.78 -12.28
N SER A 57 -2.91 -7.70 -12.22
CA SER A 57 -3.35 -6.40 -12.77
C SER A 57 -3.67 -6.46 -14.28
N PRO A 58 -2.93 -7.18 -15.13
CA PRO A 58 -3.26 -7.34 -16.55
C PRO A 58 -4.54 -8.16 -16.83
N LEU A 59 -5.05 -8.94 -15.87
CA LEU A 59 -6.35 -9.61 -16.02
C LEU A 59 -7.52 -8.61 -16.01
N PHE A 60 -7.31 -7.46 -15.40
CA PHE A 60 -8.33 -6.41 -15.23
C PHE A 60 -8.09 -5.22 -16.15
N ASN A 61 -6.83 -4.82 -16.37
CA ASN A 61 -6.46 -3.58 -17.04
C ASN A 61 -5.62 -3.85 -18.28
N LYS A 62 -5.76 -2.99 -19.30
CA LYS A 62 -4.88 -2.97 -20.45
C LYS A 62 -3.73 -2.00 -20.20
N PHE A 63 -2.52 -2.47 -20.45
CA PHE A 63 -1.30 -1.65 -20.38
C PHE A 63 -0.80 -1.40 -21.79
N THR A 64 -0.58 -0.12 -22.12
CA THR A 64 0.01 0.29 -23.40
C THR A 64 1.28 1.08 -23.12
N PRO A 65 2.37 0.87 -23.88
CA PRO A 65 3.55 1.71 -23.73
C PRO A 65 3.20 3.19 -23.89
N LEU A 66 3.83 4.05 -23.08
CA LEU A 66 3.67 5.50 -23.24
C LEU A 66 4.27 5.90 -24.61
N PRO A 67 3.50 6.58 -25.47
CA PRO A 67 4.00 7.04 -26.78
C PRO A 67 5.23 7.95 -26.65
N GLU A 68 6.04 8.01 -27.70
CA GLU A 68 7.11 9.00 -27.82
C GLU A 68 6.52 10.42 -27.79
N GLY A 69 7.20 11.34 -27.13
CA GLY A 69 6.78 12.72 -27.01
C GLY A 69 7.24 13.38 -25.73
N GLU A 70 6.86 14.64 -25.54
CA GLU A 70 7.32 15.53 -24.48
C GLU A 70 7.22 14.89 -23.08
N LEU A 71 6.11 14.25 -22.74
CA LEU A 71 5.91 13.61 -21.45
C LEU A 71 6.92 12.48 -21.20
N LYS A 72 7.12 11.61 -22.20
CA LYS A 72 8.07 10.50 -22.07
C LYS A 72 9.49 11.00 -21.91
N ASP A 73 9.88 11.98 -22.70
CA ASP A 73 11.21 12.58 -22.66
C ASP A 73 11.47 13.25 -21.29
N ALA A 74 10.50 14.02 -20.80
CA ALA A 74 10.61 14.69 -19.51
C ALA A 74 10.75 13.69 -18.34
N ILE A 75 9.97 12.60 -18.35
CA ILE A 75 10.07 11.54 -17.32
C ILE A 75 11.42 10.84 -17.39
N GLN A 76 11.91 10.54 -18.59
CA GLN A 76 13.21 9.88 -18.78
C GLN A 76 14.37 10.77 -18.34
N GLN A 77 14.34 12.05 -18.68
CA GLN A 77 15.33 13.04 -18.24
C GLN A 77 15.36 13.14 -16.71
N TYR A 78 14.18 13.23 -16.08
CA TYR A 78 14.11 13.26 -14.61
C TYR A 78 14.66 11.97 -14.00
N ALA A 79 14.26 10.80 -14.51
CA ALA A 79 14.75 9.51 -14.03
C ALA A 79 16.28 9.38 -14.13
N GLN A 80 16.87 9.87 -15.23
CA GLN A 80 18.33 9.93 -15.40
C GLN A 80 18.98 10.88 -14.38
N LYS A 81 18.43 12.10 -14.22
CA LYS A 81 18.92 13.09 -13.25
C LYS A 81 19.06 12.53 -11.84
N VAL A 82 18.07 11.73 -11.40
CA VAL A 82 18.04 11.18 -10.05
C VAL A 82 18.53 9.73 -9.97
N ALA A 83 19.12 9.20 -11.03
CA ALA A 83 19.58 7.81 -11.13
C ALA A 83 18.49 6.81 -10.65
N PHE A 84 17.26 6.98 -11.16
CA PHE A 84 16.18 6.02 -10.96
C PHE A 84 16.26 4.94 -12.06
N PRO A 85 16.23 3.63 -11.72
CA PRO A 85 16.43 2.55 -12.70
C PRO A 85 15.16 2.29 -13.52
N LEU A 86 14.72 3.30 -14.26
CA LEU A 86 13.53 3.25 -15.11
C LEU A 86 13.84 2.41 -16.38
N THR A 87 13.00 1.38 -16.62
CA THR A 87 13.07 0.57 -17.83
C THR A 87 11.91 0.84 -18.78
N ASP A 88 10.72 0.98 -18.26
CA ASP A 88 9.51 1.07 -19.07
C ASP A 88 8.52 2.07 -18.49
N LEU A 89 7.72 2.69 -19.38
CA LEU A 89 6.61 3.58 -19.05
C LEU A 89 5.33 3.06 -19.70
N PHE A 90 4.28 2.88 -18.90
CA PHE A 90 3.00 2.38 -19.37
C PHE A 90 1.86 3.31 -19.02
N ILE A 91 0.85 3.31 -19.87
CA ILE A 91 -0.49 3.85 -19.60
C ILE A 91 -1.41 2.69 -19.27
N MET A 92 -2.18 2.83 -18.20
CA MET A 92 -3.23 1.89 -17.81
C MET A 92 -4.61 2.50 -18.06
N ASP A 93 -5.53 1.71 -18.64
CA ASP A 93 -6.90 2.11 -18.95
C ASP A 93 -7.83 2.17 -17.72
N GLY A 94 -7.43 2.99 -16.73
CA GLY A 94 -8.14 3.15 -15.47
C GLY A 94 -9.54 3.75 -15.63
N SER A 95 -9.73 4.64 -16.61
CA SER A 95 -10.99 5.32 -16.93
C SER A 95 -12.18 4.37 -17.16
N LYS A 96 -11.92 3.15 -17.62
CA LYS A 96 -12.97 2.14 -17.80
C LYS A 96 -13.65 1.70 -16.50
N ARG A 97 -13.03 1.92 -15.34
CA ARG A 97 -13.50 1.40 -14.06
C ARG A 97 -13.69 2.46 -12.99
N SER A 98 -12.94 3.53 -13.06
CA SER A 98 -12.95 4.57 -12.05
C SER A 98 -12.54 5.92 -12.66
N SER A 99 -13.05 7.00 -12.09
CA SER A 99 -12.59 8.36 -12.37
C SER A 99 -11.36 8.74 -11.54
N HIS A 100 -10.92 7.86 -10.62
CA HIS A 100 -9.73 8.10 -9.81
C HIS A 100 -8.47 8.18 -10.68
N SER A 101 -7.65 9.18 -10.40
CA SER A 101 -6.37 9.40 -11.03
C SER A 101 -5.25 8.90 -10.12
N ASN A 102 -4.29 8.15 -10.68
CA ASN A 102 -3.17 7.62 -9.91
C ASN A 102 -1.94 7.38 -10.80
N ALA A 103 -0.78 7.29 -10.17
CA ALA A 103 0.46 6.79 -10.75
C ALA A 103 1.14 5.87 -9.74
N TYR A 104 1.91 4.89 -10.19
CA TYR A 104 2.71 4.05 -9.31
C TYR A 104 3.91 3.47 -10.05
N PHE A 105 4.95 3.11 -9.30
CA PHE A 105 6.03 2.30 -9.85
C PHE A 105 5.88 0.83 -9.49
N SER A 106 6.37 -0.04 -10.37
CA SER A 106 6.40 -1.49 -10.18
C SER A 106 7.73 -2.07 -10.68
N GLY A 107 7.91 -3.37 -10.51
CA GLY A 107 9.10 -4.06 -10.98
C GLY A 107 10.09 -4.42 -9.89
N PHE A 108 10.93 -5.42 -10.16
CA PHE A 108 11.85 -6.01 -9.19
C PHE A 108 13.30 -5.55 -9.43
N GLY A 109 14.06 -5.38 -8.35
CA GLY A 109 15.49 -5.07 -8.42
C GLY A 109 15.77 -3.79 -9.22
N ARG A 110 16.63 -3.92 -10.24
CA ARG A 110 17.07 -2.80 -11.10
C ARG A 110 16.14 -2.52 -12.28
N LYS A 111 15.04 -3.25 -12.45
CA LYS A 111 14.08 -3.01 -13.54
C LYS A 111 12.81 -2.42 -12.96
N LYS A 112 12.68 -1.09 -13.04
CA LYS A 112 11.50 -0.37 -12.56
C LYS A 112 10.66 0.12 -13.72
N ARG A 113 9.34 -0.02 -13.58
CA ARG A 113 8.33 0.45 -14.51
C ARG A 113 7.48 1.50 -13.82
N ILE A 114 7.15 2.56 -14.51
CA ILE A 114 6.15 3.54 -14.04
C ILE A 114 4.88 3.30 -14.84
N VAL A 115 3.76 3.30 -14.15
CA VAL A 115 2.42 3.16 -14.73
C VAL A 115 1.62 4.40 -14.39
N LEU A 116 1.13 5.07 -15.42
CA LEU A 116 0.25 6.23 -15.31
C LEU A 116 -1.17 5.81 -15.70
N PHE A 117 -2.16 6.25 -14.93
CA PHE A 117 -3.55 6.08 -15.35
C PHE A 117 -3.87 7.07 -16.47
N ASP A 118 -4.65 6.63 -17.45
CA ASP A 118 -5.15 7.49 -18.53
C ASP A 118 -5.86 8.74 -17.97
N THR A 119 -6.67 8.57 -16.92
CA THR A 119 -7.34 9.66 -16.19
C THR A 119 -6.38 10.67 -15.55
N LEU A 120 -5.15 10.27 -15.22
CA LEU A 120 -4.14 11.17 -14.68
C LEU A 120 -3.53 12.02 -15.81
N ILE A 121 -3.18 11.39 -16.92
CA ILE A 121 -2.58 12.06 -18.08
C ILE A 121 -3.52 13.12 -18.65
N GLU A 122 -4.82 12.81 -18.75
CA GLU A 122 -5.82 13.74 -19.29
C GLU A 122 -6.00 15.02 -18.48
N LYS A 123 -5.73 14.99 -17.18
CA LYS A 123 -6.04 16.10 -16.25
C LYS A 123 -4.85 16.96 -15.88
N HIS A 124 -3.63 16.51 -16.18
CA HIS A 124 -2.42 17.15 -15.68
C HIS A 124 -1.49 17.56 -16.82
N SER A 125 -0.76 18.66 -16.62
CA SER A 125 0.33 19.09 -17.50
C SER A 125 1.56 18.16 -17.37
N VAL A 126 2.49 18.26 -18.30
CA VAL A 126 3.74 17.48 -18.27
C VAL A 126 4.50 17.74 -16.97
N ASP A 127 4.66 19.00 -16.56
CA ASP A 127 5.37 19.36 -15.32
C ASP A 127 4.69 18.82 -14.07
N GLU A 128 3.35 18.84 -14.02
CA GLU A 128 2.58 18.25 -12.92
C GLU A 128 2.77 16.72 -12.87
N LEU A 129 2.76 16.04 -14.02
CA LEU A 129 2.98 14.59 -14.11
C LEU A 129 4.39 14.21 -13.67
N VAL A 130 5.41 14.97 -14.12
CA VAL A 130 6.79 14.75 -13.69
C VAL A 130 6.95 14.98 -12.19
N ALA A 131 6.26 15.99 -11.62
CA ALA A 131 6.29 16.25 -10.19
C ALA A 131 5.62 15.13 -9.37
N ILE A 132 4.50 14.58 -9.82
CA ILE A 132 3.86 13.41 -9.21
C ILE A 132 4.80 12.19 -9.28
N ILE A 133 5.45 11.96 -10.42
CA ILE A 133 6.42 10.87 -10.56
C ILE A 133 7.64 11.09 -9.65
N ALA A 134 8.08 12.33 -9.47
CA ALA A 134 9.18 12.64 -8.56
C ALA A 134 8.83 12.29 -7.10
N HIS A 135 7.60 12.52 -6.68
CA HIS A 135 7.09 12.08 -5.39
C HIS A 135 7.13 10.53 -5.27
N GLU A 136 6.68 9.80 -6.30
CA GLU A 136 6.76 8.33 -6.33
C GLU A 136 8.21 7.82 -6.26
N VAL A 137 9.12 8.48 -6.99
CA VAL A 137 10.56 8.19 -6.93
C VAL A 137 11.12 8.51 -5.54
N GLY A 138 10.59 9.52 -4.84
CA GLY A 138 10.91 9.82 -3.44
C GLY A 138 10.62 8.62 -2.52
N HIS A 139 9.45 7.99 -2.66
CA HIS A 139 9.14 6.75 -1.92
C HIS A 139 10.15 5.64 -2.18
N TYR A 140 10.56 5.46 -3.42
CA TYR A 140 11.58 4.47 -3.78
C TYR A 140 12.95 4.80 -3.17
N LYS A 141 13.44 6.03 -3.32
CA LYS A 141 14.75 6.47 -2.83
C LYS A 141 14.87 6.42 -1.31
N LYS A 142 13.80 6.77 -0.60
CA LYS A 142 13.71 6.68 0.87
C LYS A 142 13.37 5.27 1.38
N LYS A 143 13.20 4.30 0.47
CA LYS A 143 12.91 2.87 0.75
C LYS A 143 11.64 2.66 1.57
N HIS A 144 10.60 3.49 1.39
CA HIS A 144 9.38 3.44 2.19
C HIS A 144 8.66 2.11 2.05
N VAL A 145 8.54 1.59 0.81
CA VAL A 145 7.94 0.27 0.54
C VAL A 145 8.70 -0.86 1.25
N PHE A 146 10.02 -0.83 1.21
CA PHE A 146 10.85 -1.83 1.89
C PHE A 146 10.68 -1.76 3.42
N LYS A 147 10.71 -0.56 4.01
CA LYS A 147 10.48 -0.36 5.44
C LYS A 147 9.09 -0.87 5.87
N GLY A 148 8.06 -0.52 5.10
CA GLY A 148 6.69 -1.02 5.35
C GLY A 148 6.61 -2.53 5.29
N MET A 149 7.26 -3.16 4.30
CA MET A 149 7.32 -4.61 4.17
C MET A 149 7.99 -5.28 5.38
N VAL A 150 9.14 -4.77 5.84
CA VAL A 150 9.83 -5.29 7.03
C VAL A 150 8.94 -5.18 8.27
N ILE A 151 8.30 -4.03 8.47
CA ILE A 151 7.39 -3.84 9.61
C ILE A 151 6.22 -4.83 9.53
N SER A 152 5.61 -5.03 8.35
CA SER A 152 4.52 -5.98 8.16
C SER A 152 4.94 -7.42 8.46
N ILE A 153 6.14 -7.82 8.07
CA ILE A 153 6.70 -9.13 8.35
C ILE A 153 6.89 -9.34 9.87
N LEU A 154 7.47 -8.35 10.55
CA LEU A 154 7.67 -8.42 12.00
C LEU A 154 6.34 -8.42 12.76
N HIS A 155 5.41 -7.55 12.35
CA HIS A 155 4.07 -7.46 12.94
C HIS A 155 3.29 -8.78 12.81
N THR A 156 3.26 -9.38 11.61
CA THR A 156 2.58 -10.66 11.40
C THR A 156 3.25 -11.80 12.14
N GLY A 157 4.58 -11.77 12.30
CA GLY A 157 5.31 -12.74 13.13
C GLY A 157 4.89 -12.65 14.60
N LEU A 158 4.86 -11.44 15.13
CA LEU A 158 4.39 -11.21 16.51
C LEU A 158 2.94 -11.63 16.68
N LEU A 159 2.07 -11.31 15.72
CA LEU A 159 0.66 -11.68 15.74
C LEU A 159 0.47 -13.20 15.80
N PHE A 160 1.11 -13.97 14.92
CA PHE A 160 1.00 -15.43 14.94
C PHE A 160 1.64 -16.05 16.17
N TYR A 161 2.74 -15.49 16.66
CA TYR A 161 3.35 -15.92 17.90
C TYR A 161 2.41 -15.72 19.09
N LEU A 162 1.80 -14.53 19.21
CA LEU A 162 0.80 -14.28 20.25
C LEU A 162 -0.44 -15.19 20.08
N LEU A 163 -0.93 -15.36 18.86
CA LEU A 163 -2.05 -16.26 18.58
C LEU A 163 -1.77 -17.67 19.09
N SER A 164 -0.54 -18.18 18.99
CA SER A 164 -0.21 -19.54 19.44
C SER A 164 -0.46 -19.80 20.92
N PHE A 165 -0.47 -18.78 21.75
CA PHE A 165 -0.82 -18.90 23.19
C PHE A 165 -2.31 -18.91 23.46
N PHE A 166 -3.13 -18.47 22.52
CA PHE A 166 -4.56 -18.27 22.71
C PHE A 166 -5.41 -19.25 21.90
N ILE A 167 -4.85 -19.87 20.86
CA ILE A 167 -5.59 -20.65 19.86
C ILE A 167 -6.35 -21.85 20.47
N ASP A 168 -5.80 -22.45 21.51
CA ASP A 168 -6.34 -23.60 22.24
C ASP A 168 -6.58 -23.31 23.74
N ASN A 169 -6.55 -22.05 24.12
CA ASN A 169 -6.72 -21.63 25.52
C ASN A 169 -8.18 -21.79 25.97
N ARG A 170 -8.42 -22.79 26.81
CA ARG A 170 -9.75 -23.13 27.32
C ARG A 170 -10.45 -21.96 28.02
N SER A 171 -9.70 -21.16 28.78
CA SER A 171 -10.28 -19.99 29.47
C SER A 171 -10.79 -18.93 28.51
N LEU A 172 -10.13 -18.78 27.34
CA LEU A 172 -10.60 -17.90 26.27
C LEU A 172 -11.93 -18.39 25.71
N PHE A 173 -12.07 -19.69 25.44
CA PHE A 173 -13.33 -20.27 24.95
C PHE A 173 -14.47 -20.10 25.96
N GLN A 174 -14.20 -20.34 27.24
CA GLN A 174 -15.16 -20.14 28.31
C GLN A 174 -15.63 -18.66 28.42
N ALA A 175 -14.70 -17.71 28.27
CA ALA A 175 -15.04 -16.28 28.29
C ALA A 175 -16.00 -15.87 27.15
N PHE A 176 -16.03 -16.63 26.06
CA PHE A 176 -16.96 -16.46 24.94
C PHE A 176 -18.19 -17.40 25.03
N GLY A 177 -18.44 -18.02 26.18
CA GLY A 177 -19.62 -18.87 26.41
C GLY A 177 -19.53 -20.25 25.77
N MET A 178 -18.32 -20.75 25.47
CA MET A 178 -18.10 -22.09 24.94
C MET A 178 -17.58 -23.02 26.06
N ASP A 179 -18.40 -23.30 27.08
CA ASP A 179 -17.98 -24.07 28.27
C ASP A 179 -17.83 -25.57 28.01
N GLU A 180 -18.65 -26.14 27.12
CA GLU A 180 -18.74 -27.59 26.85
C GLU A 180 -18.18 -27.96 25.47
N VAL A 181 -16.95 -27.55 25.18
CA VAL A 181 -16.32 -27.93 23.91
C VAL A 181 -15.41 -29.13 24.15
N ASP A 182 -15.86 -30.31 23.75
CA ASP A 182 -15.06 -31.56 23.82
C ASP A 182 -13.77 -31.47 22.99
N HIS A 183 -13.77 -30.64 21.94
CA HIS A 183 -12.59 -30.41 21.10
C HIS A 183 -12.42 -28.91 20.82
N VAL A 184 -11.22 -28.39 21.03
CA VAL A 184 -10.83 -27.03 20.66
C VAL A 184 -11.04 -26.82 19.16
N ARG A 185 -11.85 -25.83 18.80
CA ARG A 185 -12.15 -25.48 17.41
C ARG A 185 -11.23 -24.36 16.99
N ILE A 186 -10.15 -24.67 16.32
CA ILE A 186 -9.10 -23.74 15.90
C ILE A 186 -9.68 -22.47 15.23
N TYR A 187 -10.66 -22.63 14.33
CA TYR A 187 -11.31 -21.49 13.68
C TYR A 187 -12.00 -20.51 14.67
N ALA A 188 -12.58 -21.03 15.76
CA ALA A 188 -13.17 -20.20 16.79
C ALA A 188 -12.09 -19.46 17.59
N GLY A 189 -10.97 -20.11 17.89
CA GLY A 189 -9.81 -19.47 18.51
C GLY A 189 -9.27 -18.29 17.70
N PHE A 190 -9.23 -18.39 16.37
CA PHE A 190 -8.90 -17.24 15.50
C PHE A 190 -9.88 -16.07 15.68
N VAL A 191 -11.17 -16.34 15.73
CA VAL A 191 -12.20 -15.29 15.91
C VAL A 191 -12.06 -14.64 17.28
N PHE A 192 -11.94 -15.42 18.34
CA PHE A 192 -11.84 -14.91 19.70
C PHE A 192 -10.55 -14.13 19.92
N PHE A 193 -9.43 -14.65 19.44
CA PHE A 193 -8.17 -13.91 19.47
C PHE A 193 -8.27 -12.60 18.69
N GLY A 194 -8.90 -12.60 17.51
CA GLY A 194 -9.09 -11.39 16.71
C GLY A 194 -9.85 -10.30 17.46
N VAL A 195 -10.89 -10.67 18.23
CA VAL A 195 -11.64 -9.74 19.09
C VAL A 195 -10.73 -9.18 20.19
N LEU A 196 -9.97 -10.04 20.88
CA LEU A 196 -9.03 -9.60 21.93
C LEU A 196 -7.89 -8.75 21.41
N TYR A 197 -7.39 -9.06 20.22
CA TYR A 197 -6.26 -8.35 19.61
C TYR A 197 -6.66 -6.99 19.01
N SER A 198 -7.95 -6.80 18.71
CA SER A 198 -8.44 -5.60 18.02
C SER A 198 -8.08 -4.26 18.68
N PRO A 199 -8.06 -4.09 20.02
CA PRO A 199 -7.60 -2.86 20.66
C PRO A 199 -6.09 -2.62 20.46
N ILE A 200 -5.29 -3.70 20.45
CA ILE A 200 -3.84 -3.62 20.22
C ILE A 200 -3.61 -3.21 18.77
N GLU A 201 -4.29 -3.84 17.82
CA GLU A 201 -4.24 -3.50 16.40
C GLU A 201 -4.63 -2.04 16.14
N PHE A 202 -5.64 -1.54 16.86
CA PHE A 202 -6.01 -0.13 16.76
C PHE A 202 -4.85 0.80 17.13
N VAL A 203 -4.17 0.54 18.26
CA VAL A 203 -3.02 1.36 18.70
C VAL A 203 -1.86 1.26 17.70
N LEU A 204 -1.57 0.04 17.20
CA LEU A 204 -0.52 -0.17 16.19
C LEU A 204 -0.87 0.53 14.87
N SER A 205 -2.13 0.50 14.44
CA SER A 205 -2.57 1.19 13.22
C SER A 205 -2.37 2.71 13.30
N VAL A 206 -2.62 3.34 14.46
CA VAL A 206 -2.35 4.77 14.68
C VAL A 206 -0.86 5.07 14.52
N ALA A 207 0.02 4.23 15.09
CA ALA A 207 1.46 4.38 14.93
C ALA A 207 1.89 4.22 13.46
N MET A 208 1.31 3.26 12.74
CA MET A 208 1.58 3.03 11.33
C MET A 208 1.06 4.19 10.46
N HIS A 209 -0.11 4.75 10.75
CA HIS A 209 -0.62 5.94 10.07
C HIS A 209 0.32 7.15 10.28
N HIS A 210 0.83 7.35 11.49
CA HIS A 210 1.81 8.40 11.76
C HIS A 210 3.07 8.22 10.90
N LEU A 211 3.62 7.00 10.85
CA LEU A 211 4.78 6.70 10.03
C LEU A 211 4.52 6.91 8.54
N SER A 212 3.34 6.50 8.06
CA SER A 212 2.92 6.69 6.67
C SER A 212 2.87 8.18 6.32
N ARG A 213 2.24 9.02 7.15
CA ARG A 213 2.23 10.48 6.95
C ARG A 213 3.63 11.09 6.92
N LYS A 214 4.54 10.62 7.76
CA LYS A 214 5.95 11.06 7.73
C LYS A 214 6.62 10.68 6.40
N HIS A 215 6.32 9.51 5.85
CA HIS A 215 6.82 9.07 4.56
C HIS A 215 6.32 9.96 3.41
N GLU A 216 5.07 10.42 3.47
CA GLU A 216 4.50 11.37 2.50
C GLU A 216 5.27 12.69 2.48
N TYR A 217 5.48 13.30 3.65
CA TYR A 217 6.29 14.53 3.75
C TYR A 217 7.72 14.34 3.23
N GLN A 218 8.33 13.19 3.47
CA GLN A 218 9.67 12.88 2.95
C GLN A 218 9.69 12.71 1.43
N ALA A 219 8.63 12.16 0.85
CA ALA A 219 8.50 12.01 -0.59
C ALA A 219 8.22 13.37 -1.27
N ASP A 220 7.38 14.22 -0.65
CA ASP A 220 7.14 15.60 -1.10
C ASP A 220 8.41 16.43 -1.08
N ALA A 221 9.15 16.39 0.03
CA ALA A 221 10.41 17.10 0.16
C ALA A 221 11.41 16.65 -0.91
N TYR A 222 11.55 15.34 -1.12
CA TYR A 222 12.42 14.80 -2.18
C TYR A 222 12.03 15.29 -3.57
N ALA A 223 10.74 15.35 -3.88
CA ALA A 223 10.25 15.84 -5.17
C ALA A 223 10.57 17.32 -5.35
N VAL A 224 10.33 18.16 -4.34
CA VAL A 224 10.63 19.61 -4.37
C VAL A 224 12.13 19.84 -4.55
N GLU A 225 12.98 19.21 -3.71
CA GLU A 225 14.44 19.35 -3.73
C GLU A 225 15.06 18.89 -5.06
N THR A 226 14.54 17.84 -5.67
CA THR A 226 15.12 17.30 -6.91
C THR A 226 14.64 17.94 -8.18
N LEU A 227 13.41 18.49 -8.20
CA LEU A 227 12.83 19.15 -9.38
C LEU A 227 12.99 20.67 -9.34
N GLY A 228 12.93 21.29 -8.16
CA GLY A 228 12.80 22.75 -8.03
C GLY A 228 11.43 23.27 -8.46
N LEU A 229 10.42 22.42 -8.64
CA LEU A 229 9.10 22.71 -9.18
C LEU A 229 8.00 22.48 -8.13
N ALA A 230 8.11 23.09 -6.96
CA ALA A 230 7.13 22.96 -5.87
C ALA A 230 5.70 23.28 -6.34
N ASP A 231 5.53 24.34 -7.14
CA ASP A 231 4.21 24.77 -7.63
C ASP A 231 3.55 23.70 -8.52
N SER A 232 4.30 23.00 -9.36
CA SER A 232 3.77 21.91 -10.20
C SER A 232 3.26 20.75 -9.37
N LEU A 233 3.98 20.34 -8.31
CA LEU A 233 3.52 19.31 -7.39
C LEU A 233 2.27 19.77 -6.61
N ILE A 234 2.25 21.01 -6.14
CA ILE A 234 1.10 21.59 -5.44
C ILE A 234 -0.14 21.61 -6.35
N LEU A 235 0.00 22.01 -7.61
CA LEU A 235 -1.11 22.00 -8.58
C LEU A 235 -1.58 20.57 -8.87
N GLY A 236 -0.65 19.65 -9.07
CA GLY A 236 -0.96 18.22 -9.26
C GLY A 236 -1.75 17.64 -8.09
N LEU A 237 -1.31 17.90 -6.85
CA LEU A 237 -2.02 17.45 -5.64
C LEU A 237 -3.40 18.08 -5.48
N LYS A 238 -3.58 19.36 -5.80
CA LYS A 238 -4.90 19.99 -5.79
C LYS A 238 -5.85 19.32 -6.77
N LYS A 239 -5.41 19.09 -8.01
CA LYS A 239 -6.22 18.41 -9.04
C LYS A 239 -6.54 16.96 -8.63
N LEU A 240 -5.58 16.22 -8.08
CA LEU A 240 -5.80 14.88 -7.53
C LEU A 240 -6.82 14.88 -6.40
N SER A 241 -6.73 15.85 -5.48
CA SER A 241 -7.69 15.98 -4.37
C SER A 241 -9.11 16.24 -4.86
N VAL A 242 -9.28 17.09 -5.87
CA VAL A 242 -10.58 17.35 -6.49
C VAL A 242 -11.09 16.11 -7.21
N ALA A 243 -10.25 15.46 -8.03
CA ALA A 243 -10.63 14.27 -8.80
C ALA A 243 -11.03 13.08 -7.91
N ASN A 244 -10.41 12.97 -6.73
CA ASN A 244 -10.64 11.89 -5.78
C ASN A 244 -11.61 12.28 -4.64
N LEU A 245 -12.27 13.44 -4.73
CA LEU A 245 -13.23 13.96 -3.74
C LEU A 245 -12.62 14.03 -2.33
N GLY A 246 -11.36 14.46 -2.24
CA GLY A 246 -10.64 14.57 -0.98
C GLY A 246 -11.26 15.56 0.00
N ASN A 247 -11.37 15.19 1.27
CA ASN A 247 -11.78 16.14 2.32
C ASN A 247 -10.66 17.14 2.59
N LEU A 248 -10.92 18.43 2.35
CA LEU A 248 -9.92 19.49 2.52
C LEU A 248 -9.74 19.93 3.97
N THR A 249 -10.74 19.71 4.82
CA THR A 249 -10.75 20.19 6.22
C THR A 249 -11.15 19.04 7.19
N PRO A 250 -10.42 17.92 7.18
CA PRO A 250 -10.72 16.83 8.11
C PRO A 250 -10.41 17.26 9.55
N HIS A 251 -11.18 16.74 10.50
CA HIS A 251 -10.93 16.98 11.92
C HIS A 251 -9.57 16.40 12.34
N PRO A 252 -8.72 17.14 13.10
CA PRO A 252 -7.36 16.71 13.45
C PRO A 252 -7.30 15.33 14.14
N VAL A 253 -8.25 15.03 15.04
CA VAL A 253 -8.33 13.72 15.69
C VAL A 253 -8.60 12.61 14.68
N ASN A 254 -9.43 12.85 13.66
CA ASN A 254 -9.67 11.86 12.61
C ASN A 254 -8.41 11.66 11.74
N VAL A 255 -7.66 12.71 11.46
CA VAL A 255 -6.36 12.63 10.76
C VAL A 255 -5.38 11.80 11.59
N PHE A 256 -5.27 12.09 12.88
CA PHE A 256 -4.38 11.37 13.79
C PHE A 256 -4.68 9.87 13.82
N LEU A 257 -5.94 9.50 13.95
CA LEU A 257 -6.37 8.10 14.13
C LEU A 257 -6.40 7.30 12.81
N ASN A 258 -6.89 7.89 11.71
CA ASN A 258 -7.35 7.13 10.56
C ASN A 258 -6.66 7.47 9.23
N TYR A 259 -5.90 8.57 9.15
CA TYR A 259 -5.34 9.01 7.88
C TYR A 259 -3.91 8.48 7.68
N SER A 260 -3.72 7.70 6.63
CA SER A 260 -2.40 7.25 6.17
C SER A 260 -1.65 8.32 5.38
N HIS A 261 -2.35 9.32 4.84
CA HIS A 261 -1.78 10.47 4.13
C HIS A 261 -2.15 11.76 4.85
N PRO A 262 -1.25 12.76 4.91
CA PRO A 262 -1.59 14.05 5.48
C PRO A 262 -2.66 14.76 4.63
N PRO A 263 -3.49 15.63 5.22
CA PRO A 263 -4.38 16.50 4.47
C PRO A 263 -3.62 17.32 3.41
N VAL A 264 -4.24 17.50 2.24
CA VAL A 264 -3.56 18.18 1.13
C VAL A 264 -3.09 19.59 1.48
N LEU A 265 -3.84 20.32 2.32
CA LEU A 265 -3.46 21.67 2.76
C LEU A 265 -2.18 21.67 3.62
N GLU A 266 -2.01 20.67 4.49
CA GLU A 266 -0.79 20.53 5.30
C GLU A 266 0.43 20.21 4.42
N ARG A 267 0.26 19.31 3.44
CA ARG A 267 1.32 18.98 2.46
C ARG A 267 1.73 20.23 1.67
N ILE A 268 0.77 21.03 1.21
CA ILE A 268 1.03 22.28 0.48
C ILE A 268 1.82 23.26 1.34
N SER A 269 1.46 23.44 2.62
CA SER A 269 2.20 24.31 3.54
C SER A 269 3.65 23.83 3.68
N ALA A 270 3.86 22.55 3.97
CA ALA A 270 5.19 21.98 4.13
C ALA A 270 6.08 22.12 2.87
N MET A 271 5.52 21.93 1.68
CA MET A 271 6.27 22.12 0.41
C MET A 271 6.66 23.58 0.17
N ARG A 272 5.79 24.55 0.54
CA ARG A 272 6.11 25.98 0.43
C ARG A 272 7.23 26.38 1.37
N ASP A 273 7.23 25.88 2.60
CA ASP A 273 8.28 26.15 3.57
C ASP A 273 9.65 25.67 3.07
N ILE A 274 9.73 24.49 2.44
CA ILE A 274 10.95 23.99 1.79
C ILE A 274 11.41 24.93 0.67
N SER A 275 10.50 25.31 -0.23
CA SER A 275 10.81 26.18 -1.37
C SER A 275 11.29 27.57 -0.98
N ILE A 276 10.87 28.08 0.19
CA ILE A 276 11.33 29.36 0.73
C ILE A 276 12.74 29.22 1.33
N ALA A 277 13.03 28.10 1.98
CA ALA A 277 14.33 27.84 2.62
C ALA A 277 15.48 27.63 1.61
N GLU A 278 15.16 27.27 0.36
CA GLU A 278 16.13 27.08 -0.73
C GLU A 278 16.42 28.37 -1.54
N ARG A 279 15.71 29.45 -1.29
CA ARG A 279 15.93 30.78 -1.91
C ARG A 279 16.82 31.66 -1.05
#